data_f29554f24192e4369e1e164c7d9e2478
#
_entry.id   f29554f24192e4369e1e164c7d9e2478
#
_cell.length_a   1.000
_cell.length_b   1.000
_cell.length_c   1.000
_cell.angle_alpha   90.00
_cell.angle_beta   90.00
_cell.angle_gamma   90.00
#
_symmetry.space_group_name_H-M   'P 1'
#
loop_
_entity.id
_entity.type
_entity.pdbx_description
1 polymer ?
#
loop_
_entity_poly.entity_id
_entity_poly.type
_entity_poly.pdbx_seq_one_letter_code
_entity_poly.pdbx_strand_id
1 'polypeptide(L)'
;MVALQEVDREQNRSGEVDQTAVVAEAVGAVAWRFEPALLGQPGAGPVRFHDGGRDPGGPAYGIGLTSRWPVTSWRVRRFSAAPVGLPLLVPGSGLAKIDDEPRIAISATIAHPSGPVRVVATHLSFVPGWNLAQLRTLLSELDDEPLPVLLLGDLNLPRAVLRPFRRWTAVGPVATYPSWHPRIQFDHVLLRRRDRWGRGQVRAIVGEVSDHRALLVDVHVESKPH
;
A
#
# COMPACT_ATOMS: atom_id res chain seq x y z
N MET A 1 -11.36 -2.24 -5.93
CA MET A 1 -10.55 -1.63 -4.86
C MET A 1 -9.28 -1.11 -5.47
N VAL A 2 -8.79 0.02 -4.98
CA VAL A 2 -7.46 0.53 -5.34
C VAL A 2 -6.71 0.88 -4.05
N ALA A 3 -5.49 0.38 -3.90
CA ALA A 3 -4.55 0.82 -2.89
C ALA A 3 -3.56 1.78 -3.52
N LEU A 4 -3.35 2.90 -2.90
CA LEU A 4 -2.52 3.98 -3.36
C LEU A 4 -1.37 4.19 -2.36
N GLN A 5 -0.17 4.28 -2.88
CA GLN A 5 1.03 4.62 -2.13
C GLN A 5 1.53 5.96 -2.62
N GLU A 6 2.23 6.69 -1.75
CA GLU A 6 2.87 7.96 -2.09
C GLU A 6 1.89 9.00 -2.65
N VAL A 7 0.68 9.08 -2.07
CA VAL A 7 -0.33 10.04 -2.49
C VAL A 7 -0.33 11.29 -1.65
N ASP A 8 -0.57 12.40 -2.33
CA ASP A 8 -0.67 13.74 -1.77
C ASP A 8 -2.12 14.10 -1.42
N ARG A 9 -2.26 14.86 -0.35
CA ARG A 9 -3.45 15.66 -0.07
C ARG A 9 -3.05 17.12 0.07
N GLU A 10 -3.68 17.99 -0.70
CA GLU A 10 -3.52 19.45 -0.67
C GLU A 10 -2.04 19.90 -0.80
N GLN A 11 -1.21 19.18 -1.56
CA GLN A 11 0.16 19.56 -1.84
C GLN A 11 0.22 20.50 -3.06
N ASN A 12 1.03 21.55 -2.99
CA ASN A 12 1.22 22.49 -4.11
C ASN A 12 1.72 21.77 -5.37
N ARG A 13 2.61 20.79 -5.19
CA ARG A 13 3.21 20.02 -6.29
C ARG A 13 2.22 19.15 -7.07
N SER A 14 1.07 18.86 -6.48
CA SER A 14 0.03 17.98 -7.06
C SER A 14 -1.32 18.71 -7.27
N GLY A 15 -1.30 20.05 -7.32
CA GLY A 15 -2.48 20.86 -7.64
C GLY A 15 -3.48 21.00 -6.49
N GLU A 16 -3.01 20.85 -5.25
CA GLU A 16 -3.81 21.05 -4.02
C GLU A 16 -5.06 20.16 -3.91
N VAL A 17 -5.05 19.01 -4.58
CA VAL A 17 -6.13 18.02 -4.53
C VAL A 17 -5.84 16.94 -3.51
N ASP A 18 -6.88 16.23 -3.05
CA ASP A 18 -6.75 14.93 -2.41
C ASP A 18 -6.72 13.85 -3.50
N GLN A 19 -5.53 13.33 -3.79
CA GLN A 19 -5.36 12.32 -4.84
C GLN A 19 -6.15 11.04 -4.56
N THR A 20 -6.37 10.66 -3.28
CA THR A 20 -7.21 9.51 -2.94
C THR A 20 -8.67 9.76 -3.29
N ALA A 21 -9.18 10.96 -3.01
CA ALA A 21 -10.54 11.34 -3.38
C ALA A 21 -10.74 11.37 -4.91
N VAL A 22 -9.78 11.93 -5.65
CA VAL A 22 -9.81 11.95 -7.12
C VAL A 22 -9.88 10.54 -7.71
N VAL A 23 -9.03 9.62 -7.20
CA VAL A 23 -9.08 8.23 -7.65
C VAL A 23 -10.38 7.55 -7.22
N ALA A 24 -10.88 7.80 -6.02
CA ALA A 24 -12.13 7.25 -5.53
C ALA A 24 -13.30 7.63 -6.44
N GLU A 25 -13.40 8.89 -6.84
CA GLU A 25 -14.39 9.37 -7.78
C GLU A 25 -14.25 8.70 -9.15
N ALA A 26 -13.04 8.68 -9.71
CA ALA A 26 -12.75 8.12 -11.02
C ALA A 26 -13.10 6.63 -11.14
N VAL A 27 -12.97 5.85 -10.06
CA VAL A 27 -13.31 4.41 -10.06
C VAL A 27 -14.72 4.11 -9.55
N GLY A 28 -15.51 5.13 -9.22
CA GLY A 28 -16.85 4.96 -8.65
C GLY A 28 -16.82 4.27 -7.28
N ALA A 29 -15.86 4.63 -6.42
CA ALA A 29 -15.78 4.10 -5.07
C ALA A 29 -16.89 4.65 -4.19
N VAL A 30 -17.52 3.80 -3.38
CA VAL A 30 -18.53 4.18 -2.39
C VAL A 30 -17.93 4.37 -1.00
N ALA A 31 -16.68 3.94 -0.80
CA ALA A 31 -15.94 4.14 0.44
C ALA A 31 -14.45 4.31 0.11
N TRP A 32 -13.81 5.25 0.79
CA TRP A 32 -12.37 5.47 0.68
C TRP A 32 -11.81 6.08 1.95
N ARG A 33 -10.50 5.95 2.12
CA ARG A 33 -9.76 6.55 3.22
C ARG A 33 -8.37 6.94 2.75
N PHE A 34 -7.96 8.16 3.04
CA PHE A 34 -6.57 8.62 3.05
C PHE A 34 -6.04 8.57 4.48
N GLU A 35 -4.77 8.20 4.64
CA GLU A 35 -4.12 8.18 5.94
C GLU A 35 -2.73 8.83 5.81
N PRO A 36 -2.48 9.96 6.50
CA PRO A 36 -1.23 10.68 6.40
C PRO A 36 -0.09 9.99 7.17
N ALA A 37 1.07 9.85 6.54
CA ALA A 37 2.35 9.55 7.17
C ALA A 37 3.05 10.84 7.59
N LEU A 38 3.02 11.84 6.71
CA LEU A 38 3.62 13.16 6.91
C LEU A 38 2.56 14.25 6.81
N LEU A 39 2.69 15.26 7.66
CA LEU A 39 1.91 16.51 7.62
C LEU A 39 2.82 17.64 7.19
N GLY A 40 2.32 18.53 6.33
CA GLY A 40 3.05 19.65 5.75
C GLY A 40 3.36 19.46 4.27
N GLN A 41 4.31 20.23 3.75
CA GLN A 41 4.70 20.29 2.33
C GLN A 41 6.09 19.68 2.13
N PRO A 42 6.25 18.36 1.89
CA PRO A 42 7.55 17.76 1.62
C PRO A 42 8.27 18.43 0.45
N GLY A 43 9.51 18.85 0.68
CA GLY A 43 10.33 19.54 -0.33
C GLY A 43 10.06 21.04 -0.49
N ALA A 44 9.01 21.60 0.13
CA ALA A 44 8.68 23.02 -0.01
C ALA A 44 8.41 23.75 1.34
N GLY A 45 8.49 23.02 2.47
CA GLY A 45 8.24 23.60 3.78
C GLY A 45 8.47 22.60 4.91
N PRO A 46 8.15 23.00 6.15
CA PRO A 46 8.32 22.13 7.29
C PRO A 46 7.39 20.92 7.20
N VAL A 47 7.92 19.75 7.56
CA VAL A 47 7.18 18.49 7.64
C VAL A 47 7.31 17.92 9.04
N ARG A 48 6.26 17.25 9.49
CA ARG A 48 6.26 16.49 10.74
C ARG A 48 5.65 15.11 10.51
N PHE A 49 6.12 14.14 11.27
CA PHE A 49 5.51 12.82 11.28
C PHE A 49 4.13 12.88 11.93
N HIS A 50 3.15 12.18 11.34
CA HIS A 50 1.84 12.03 11.95
C HIS A 50 1.87 10.88 12.95
N ASP A 51 1.62 11.17 14.21
CA ASP A 51 1.72 10.22 15.35
C ASP A 51 0.51 9.29 15.50
N GLY A 52 -0.54 9.49 14.72
CA GLY A 52 -1.78 8.72 14.77
C GLY A 52 -2.89 9.37 15.60
N GLY A 53 -2.69 10.57 16.09
CA GLY A 53 -3.74 11.40 16.67
C GLY A 53 -4.83 11.78 15.66
N ARG A 54 -5.67 12.73 16.01
CA ARG A 54 -6.66 13.28 15.07
C ARG A 54 -5.94 13.95 13.90
N ASP A 55 -6.31 13.59 12.68
CA ASP A 55 -5.83 14.27 11.48
C ASP A 55 -6.28 15.74 11.50
N PRO A 56 -5.37 16.71 11.51
CA PRO A 56 -5.70 18.12 11.57
C PRO A 56 -6.28 18.67 10.25
N GLY A 57 -6.23 17.87 9.17
CA GLY A 57 -6.48 18.35 7.81
C GLY A 57 -5.26 19.07 7.21
N GLY A 58 -5.43 19.66 6.02
CA GLY A 58 -4.40 20.39 5.30
C GLY A 58 -3.38 19.51 4.58
N PRO A 59 -2.28 20.11 4.09
CA PRO A 59 -1.29 19.42 3.29
C PRO A 59 -0.70 18.21 3.99
N ALA A 60 -0.71 17.07 3.31
CA ALA A 60 -0.22 15.81 3.85
C ALA A 60 0.24 14.87 2.71
N TYR A 61 1.02 13.85 3.09
CA TYR A 61 1.49 12.80 2.22
C TYR A 61 1.31 11.44 2.93
N GLY A 62 0.85 10.43 2.20
CA GLY A 62 0.56 9.15 2.82
C GLY A 62 0.11 8.07 1.86
N ILE A 63 -0.87 7.28 2.32
CA ILE A 63 -1.44 6.19 1.53
C ILE A 63 -2.97 6.29 1.47
N GLY A 64 -3.57 5.70 0.44
CA GLY A 64 -5.01 5.65 0.25
C GLY A 64 -5.53 4.24 -0.01
N LEU A 65 -6.79 4.01 0.35
CA LEU A 65 -7.52 2.80 -0.01
C LEU A 65 -8.94 3.17 -0.45
N THR A 66 -9.34 2.70 -1.64
CA THR A 66 -10.69 2.92 -2.17
C THR A 66 -11.42 1.60 -2.41
N SER A 67 -12.75 1.60 -2.27
CA SER A 67 -13.58 0.43 -2.49
C SER A 67 -14.90 0.78 -3.18
N ARG A 68 -15.29 0.00 -4.18
CA ARG A 68 -16.64 0.06 -4.79
C ARG A 68 -17.71 -0.66 -3.96
N TRP A 69 -17.32 -1.31 -2.86
CA TRP A 69 -18.24 -1.92 -1.90
C TRP A 69 -18.17 -1.20 -0.55
N PRO A 70 -19.25 -1.20 0.23
CA PRO A 70 -19.26 -0.58 1.53
C PRO A 70 -18.16 -1.14 2.46
N VAL A 71 -17.60 -0.27 3.28
CA VAL A 71 -16.64 -0.64 4.32
C VAL A 71 -17.33 -0.55 5.67
N THR A 72 -17.32 -1.63 6.43
CA THR A 72 -17.98 -1.72 7.75
C THR A 72 -17.04 -1.35 8.89
N SER A 73 -15.74 -1.45 8.69
CA SER A 73 -14.76 -1.00 9.69
C SER A 73 -13.42 -0.63 9.06
N TRP A 74 -12.78 0.36 9.65
CA TRP A 74 -11.44 0.79 9.33
C TRP A 74 -10.52 0.63 10.53
N ARG A 75 -9.28 0.20 10.30
CA ARG A 75 -8.20 0.18 11.29
C ARG A 75 -6.93 0.70 10.63
N VAL A 76 -6.08 1.35 11.42
CA VAL A 76 -4.80 1.87 10.96
C VAL A 76 -3.69 1.32 11.86
N ARG A 77 -2.67 0.76 11.24
CA ARG A 77 -1.42 0.38 11.89
C ARG A 77 -0.32 1.32 11.43
N ARG A 78 0.42 1.90 12.37
CA ARG A 78 1.57 2.75 12.11
C ARG A 78 2.85 2.05 12.49
N PHE A 79 3.88 2.25 11.68
CA PHE A 79 5.24 1.75 11.92
C PHE A 79 6.17 2.95 12.00
N SER A 80 7.12 2.89 12.93
CA SER A 80 8.18 3.89 13.02
C SER A 80 9.06 3.86 11.77
N ALA A 81 9.61 5.02 11.41
CA ALA A 81 10.67 5.11 10.43
C ALA A 81 11.90 4.29 10.88
N ALA A 82 12.69 3.82 9.92
CA ALA A 82 14.00 3.25 10.25
C ALA A 82 14.90 4.34 10.86
N PRO A 83 15.73 3.98 11.84
CA PRO A 83 16.62 4.97 12.49
C PRO A 83 17.80 5.38 11.60
N VAL A 84 17.88 4.84 10.39
CA VAL A 84 18.94 5.08 9.42
C VAL A 84 18.36 5.44 8.06
N GLY A 85 18.96 6.41 7.38
CA GLY A 85 18.69 6.69 5.97
C GLY A 85 19.63 5.92 5.06
N LEU A 86 19.25 5.78 3.79
CA LEU A 86 20.07 5.15 2.76
C LEU A 86 20.56 6.14 1.72
N PRO A 87 21.78 5.95 1.18
CA PRO A 87 22.23 6.69 0.01
C PRO A 87 21.46 6.18 -1.22
N LEU A 88 20.65 7.05 -1.80
CA LEU A 88 19.88 6.77 -3.02
C LEU A 88 20.29 7.72 -4.13
N LEU A 89 20.24 7.24 -5.37
CA LEU A 89 20.43 8.08 -6.54
C LEU A 89 19.15 8.83 -6.85
N VAL A 90 19.16 10.13 -6.59
CA VAL A 90 18.00 11.01 -6.83
C VAL A 90 18.15 11.69 -8.20
N PRO A 91 17.20 11.55 -9.12
CA PRO A 91 17.24 12.22 -10.41
C PRO A 91 17.41 13.74 -10.24
N GLY A 92 18.39 14.32 -10.95
CA GLY A 92 18.71 15.74 -10.87
C GLY A 92 19.55 16.20 -9.67
N SER A 93 19.69 15.37 -8.61
CA SER A 93 20.43 15.72 -7.39
C SER A 93 21.64 14.80 -7.12
N GLY A 94 21.79 13.69 -7.87
CA GLY A 94 22.86 12.72 -7.67
C GLY A 94 22.63 11.82 -6.45
N LEU A 95 23.74 11.37 -5.82
CA LEU A 95 23.68 10.52 -4.63
C LEU A 95 23.32 11.37 -3.40
N ALA A 96 22.16 11.13 -2.82
CA ALA A 96 21.68 11.81 -1.61
C ALA A 96 21.33 10.79 -0.53
N LYS A 97 21.59 11.13 0.74
CA LYS A 97 21.07 10.34 1.87
C LYS A 97 19.59 10.67 2.05
N ILE A 98 18.76 9.67 1.88
CA ILE A 98 17.32 9.76 2.10
C ILE A 98 17.01 9.10 3.43
N ASP A 99 16.45 9.86 4.36
CA ASP A 99 15.97 9.35 5.63
C ASP A 99 14.61 8.65 5.41
N ASP A 100 14.39 7.57 6.16
CA ASP A 100 13.12 6.86 6.12
C ASP A 100 12.02 7.66 6.82
N GLU A 101 10.79 7.34 6.50
CA GLU A 101 9.60 7.97 7.05
C GLU A 101 8.66 6.95 7.71
N PRO A 102 7.75 7.36 8.60
CA PRO A 102 6.76 6.46 9.18
C PRO A 102 5.94 5.77 8.09
N ARG A 103 5.66 4.49 8.29
CA ARG A 103 4.89 3.68 7.36
C ARG A 103 3.54 3.32 7.95
N ILE A 104 2.59 3.03 7.08
CA ILE A 104 1.19 2.85 7.46
C ILE A 104 0.64 1.61 6.77
N ALA A 105 -0.26 0.92 7.48
CA ALA A 105 -1.18 -0.03 6.89
C ALA A 105 -2.62 0.39 7.22
N ILE A 106 -3.44 0.60 6.19
CA ILE A 106 -4.89 0.79 6.29
C ILE A 106 -5.55 -0.56 6.13
N SER A 107 -6.35 -0.97 7.11
CA SER A 107 -7.12 -2.20 7.08
C SER A 107 -8.60 -1.90 7.04
N ALA A 108 -9.31 -2.44 6.04
CA ALA A 108 -10.74 -2.28 5.84
C ALA A 108 -11.47 -3.63 5.88
N THR A 109 -12.61 -3.70 6.57
CA THR A 109 -13.56 -4.81 6.37
C THR A 109 -14.55 -4.39 5.30
N ILE A 110 -14.50 -5.06 4.16
CA ILE A 110 -15.33 -4.77 3.01
C ILE A 110 -16.54 -5.73 2.99
N ALA A 111 -17.74 -5.16 2.85
CA ALA A 111 -18.98 -5.92 2.66
C ALA A 111 -19.09 -6.35 1.19
N HIS A 112 -18.29 -7.37 0.80
CA HIS A 112 -18.32 -7.90 -0.56
C HIS A 112 -19.55 -8.84 -0.73
N PRO A 113 -20.17 -8.90 -1.92
CA PRO A 113 -21.34 -9.77 -2.17
C PRO A 113 -21.10 -11.26 -1.89
N SER A 114 -19.88 -11.76 -2.04
CA SER A 114 -19.49 -13.14 -1.72
C SER A 114 -19.14 -13.35 -0.23
N GLY A 115 -19.38 -12.38 0.62
CA GLY A 115 -19.04 -12.39 2.04
C GLY A 115 -18.00 -11.35 2.42
N PRO A 116 -17.90 -11.01 3.72
CA PRO A 116 -16.98 -9.98 4.19
C PRO A 116 -15.51 -10.39 4.01
N VAL A 117 -14.67 -9.43 3.63
CA VAL A 117 -13.25 -9.63 3.37
C VAL A 117 -12.43 -8.55 4.09
N ARG A 118 -11.32 -8.93 4.70
CA ARG A 118 -10.33 -8.01 5.24
C ARG A 118 -9.33 -7.63 4.15
N VAL A 119 -9.28 -6.35 3.81
CA VAL A 119 -8.32 -5.80 2.85
C VAL A 119 -7.35 -4.90 3.57
N VAL A 120 -6.07 -5.07 3.33
CA VAL A 120 -4.99 -4.27 3.95
C VAL A 120 -4.16 -3.64 2.86
N ALA A 121 -4.12 -2.32 2.83
CA ALA A 121 -3.23 -1.53 1.97
C ALA A 121 -2.04 -1.03 2.79
N THR A 122 -0.83 -1.16 2.27
CA THR A 122 0.37 -0.70 2.98
C THR A 122 1.44 -0.18 2.02
N HIS A 123 2.33 0.65 2.55
CA HIS A 123 3.61 1.01 1.98
C HIS A 123 4.66 0.80 3.06
N LEU A 124 5.60 -0.12 2.85
CA LEU A 124 6.64 -0.44 3.82
C LEU A 124 7.91 0.37 3.57
N SER A 125 8.80 0.42 4.57
CA SER A 125 10.09 1.09 4.48
C SER A 125 10.90 0.59 3.27
N PHE A 126 11.67 1.48 2.65
CA PHE A 126 12.66 1.09 1.64
C PHE A 126 13.97 0.58 2.26
N VAL A 127 14.14 0.70 3.59
CA VAL A 127 15.36 0.26 4.28
C VAL A 127 15.36 -1.26 4.44
N PRO A 128 16.34 -1.98 3.86
CA PRO A 128 16.43 -3.43 3.95
C PRO A 128 16.50 -3.93 5.39
N GLY A 129 15.75 -4.98 5.69
CA GLY A 129 15.63 -5.52 7.05
C GLY A 129 14.54 -4.82 7.86
N TRP A 130 14.38 -3.50 7.75
CA TRP A 130 13.30 -2.77 8.42
C TRP A 130 11.94 -3.08 7.78
N ASN A 131 11.87 -3.02 6.43
CA ASN A 131 10.70 -3.47 5.68
C ASN A 131 10.31 -4.93 6.00
N LEU A 132 11.30 -5.82 6.12
CA LEU A 132 11.05 -7.22 6.46
C LEU A 132 10.50 -7.37 7.88
N ALA A 133 11.00 -6.59 8.84
CA ALA A 133 10.48 -6.57 10.21
C ALA A 133 9.03 -6.04 10.25
N GLN A 134 8.76 -4.94 9.54
CA GLN A 134 7.40 -4.39 9.40
C GLN A 134 6.45 -5.40 8.77
N LEU A 135 6.88 -6.08 7.69
CA LEU A 135 6.07 -7.12 7.05
C LEU A 135 5.77 -8.28 8.01
N ARG A 136 6.77 -8.79 8.74
CA ARG A 136 6.59 -9.88 9.72
C ARG A 136 5.55 -9.50 10.77
N THR A 137 5.65 -8.29 11.34
CA THR A 137 4.69 -7.79 12.31
C THR A 137 3.29 -7.76 11.73
N LEU A 138 3.13 -7.18 10.54
CA LEU A 138 1.82 -7.04 9.89
C LEU A 138 1.20 -8.41 9.57
N LEU A 139 1.97 -9.34 9.01
CA LEU A 139 1.47 -10.68 8.68
C LEU A 139 1.12 -11.48 9.95
N SER A 140 1.90 -11.33 11.03
CA SER A 140 1.60 -11.97 12.32
C SER A 140 0.27 -11.47 12.91
N GLU A 141 0.00 -10.17 12.85
CA GLU A 141 -1.27 -9.60 13.30
C GLU A 141 -2.47 -10.08 12.45
N LEU A 142 -2.24 -10.42 11.18
CA LEU A 142 -3.27 -10.87 10.24
C LEU A 142 -3.46 -12.39 10.22
N ASP A 143 -2.54 -13.16 10.79
CA ASP A 143 -2.63 -14.62 10.77
C ASP A 143 -3.87 -15.15 11.51
N ASP A 144 -4.32 -14.47 12.56
CA ASP A 144 -5.48 -14.85 13.37
C ASP A 144 -6.79 -14.15 12.96
N GLU A 145 -6.76 -13.30 11.92
CA GLU A 145 -7.98 -12.64 11.42
C GLU A 145 -8.98 -13.69 10.93
N PRO A 146 -10.25 -13.70 11.43
CA PRO A 146 -11.23 -14.72 11.05
C PRO A 146 -11.72 -14.59 9.59
N LEU A 147 -11.72 -13.38 9.04
CA LEU A 147 -12.14 -13.13 7.67
C LEU A 147 -11.04 -13.51 6.66
N PRO A 148 -11.39 -13.81 5.40
CA PRO A 148 -10.40 -13.88 4.34
C PRO A 148 -9.58 -12.59 4.24
N VAL A 149 -8.25 -12.71 4.10
CA VAL A 149 -7.33 -11.56 4.11
C VAL A 149 -6.62 -11.41 2.78
N LEU A 150 -6.62 -10.19 2.29
CA LEU A 150 -5.91 -9.71 1.12
C LEU A 150 -5.02 -8.53 1.55
N LEU A 151 -3.71 -8.64 1.35
CA LEU A 151 -2.77 -7.54 1.60
C LEU A 151 -2.19 -7.07 0.26
N LEU A 152 -2.18 -5.76 0.04
CA LEU A 152 -1.70 -5.14 -1.19
C LEU A 152 -0.91 -3.87 -0.90
N GLY A 153 0.08 -3.61 -1.75
CA GLY A 153 0.89 -2.40 -1.67
C GLY A 153 2.34 -2.59 -2.09
N ASP A 154 3.08 -1.50 -2.02
CA ASP A 154 4.52 -1.52 -2.18
C ASP A 154 5.17 -1.99 -0.86
N LEU A 155 5.75 -3.17 -0.91
CA LEU A 155 6.45 -3.77 0.23
C LEU A 155 7.94 -3.41 0.25
N ASN A 156 8.46 -2.77 -0.81
CA ASN A 156 9.89 -2.53 -1.00
C ASN A 156 10.75 -3.80 -0.83
N LEU A 157 10.16 -4.97 -1.09
CA LEU A 157 10.78 -6.29 -0.97
C LEU A 157 10.69 -7.03 -2.29
N PRO A 158 11.81 -7.48 -2.86
CA PRO A 158 11.77 -8.36 -4.03
C PRO A 158 10.98 -9.64 -3.73
N ARG A 159 10.22 -10.12 -4.71
CA ARG A 159 9.36 -11.31 -4.57
C ARG A 159 10.06 -12.52 -3.93
N ALA A 160 11.35 -12.72 -4.20
CA ALA A 160 12.11 -13.84 -3.65
C ALA A 160 12.19 -13.84 -2.11
N VAL A 161 12.20 -12.64 -1.51
CA VAL A 161 12.24 -12.43 -0.05
C VAL A 161 10.93 -12.88 0.62
N LEU A 162 9.84 -12.99 -0.14
CA LEU A 162 8.53 -13.40 0.39
C LEU A 162 8.37 -14.91 0.53
N ARG A 163 9.27 -15.72 -0.06
CA ARG A 163 9.19 -17.21 -0.05
C ARG A 163 9.11 -17.85 1.34
N PRO A 164 9.78 -17.33 2.40
CA PRO A 164 9.69 -17.90 3.73
C PRO A 164 8.31 -17.75 4.39
N PHE A 165 7.47 -16.81 3.94
CA PHE A 165 6.14 -16.60 4.48
C PHE A 165 5.13 -17.64 3.97
N ARG A 166 5.29 -18.89 4.37
CA ARG A 166 4.56 -20.03 3.82
C ARG A 166 3.05 -20.00 3.99
N ARG A 167 2.54 -19.20 4.94
CA ARG A 167 1.10 -18.99 5.14
C ARG A 167 0.50 -18.03 4.11
N TRP A 168 1.34 -17.36 3.33
CA TRP A 168 0.95 -16.35 2.36
C TRP A 168 1.42 -16.72 0.96
N THR A 169 0.72 -16.27 -0.04
CA THR A 169 1.09 -16.42 -1.44
C THR A 169 1.13 -15.06 -2.10
N ALA A 170 2.30 -14.67 -2.59
CA ALA A 170 2.41 -13.50 -3.46
C ALA A 170 1.88 -13.83 -4.85
N VAL A 171 0.99 -13.00 -5.36
CA VAL A 171 0.46 -13.10 -6.74
C VAL A 171 1.52 -12.61 -7.73
N GLY A 172 1.56 -13.16 -8.93
CA GLY A 172 2.56 -12.89 -9.96
C GLY A 172 3.35 -14.13 -10.34
N PRO A 173 4.52 -14.04 -11.00
CA PRO A 173 5.45 -12.89 -11.01
C PRO A 173 5.14 -11.83 -12.08
N VAL A 174 5.16 -10.55 -11.71
CA VAL A 174 5.03 -9.43 -12.63
C VAL A 174 5.90 -8.28 -12.13
N ALA A 175 6.94 -7.89 -12.88
CA ALA A 175 7.80 -6.79 -12.49
C ALA A 175 7.06 -5.45 -12.61
N THR A 176 7.23 -4.59 -11.59
CA THR A 176 6.56 -3.29 -11.49
C THR A 176 7.53 -2.11 -11.48
N TYR A 177 8.78 -2.32 -11.11
CA TYR A 177 9.79 -1.28 -10.96
C TYR A 177 11.07 -1.54 -11.78
N PRO A 178 11.70 -0.52 -12.35
CA PRO A 178 11.16 0.82 -12.60
C PRO A 178 10.13 0.79 -13.75
N SER A 179 9.19 1.75 -13.79
CA SER A 179 8.06 1.72 -14.74
C SER A 179 8.48 1.70 -16.21
N TRP A 180 9.58 2.38 -16.58
CA TRP A 180 10.09 2.45 -17.95
C TRP A 180 10.83 1.18 -18.43
N HIS A 181 11.37 0.36 -17.50
CA HIS A 181 12.02 -0.91 -17.81
C HIS A 181 11.95 -1.86 -16.62
N PRO A 182 10.78 -2.47 -16.34
CA PRO A 182 10.55 -3.20 -15.09
C PRO A 182 11.41 -4.44 -14.98
N ARG A 183 12.08 -4.59 -13.83
CA ARG A 183 12.98 -5.70 -13.51
C ARG A 183 12.66 -6.34 -12.18
N ILE A 184 12.04 -5.59 -11.25
CA ILE A 184 11.78 -6.03 -9.88
C ILE A 184 10.29 -5.89 -9.61
N GLN A 185 9.74 -6.83 -8.86
CA GLN A 185 8.40 -6.74 -8.31
C GLN A 185 8.53 -6.27 -6.85
N PHE A 186 8.22 -4.99 -6.57
CA PHE A 186 8.11 -4.43 -5.24
C PHE A 186 6.66 -4.31 -4.78
N ASP A 187 5.76 -4.13 -5.75
CA ASP A 187 4.33 -4.08 -5.53
C ASP A 187 3.76 -5.49 -5.48
N HIS A 188 3.05 -5.80 -4.43
CA HIS A 188 2.57 -7.15 -4.17
C HIS A 188 1.09 -7.17 -3.81
N VAL A 189 0.45 -8.27 -4.20
CA VAL A 189 -0.81 -8.73 -3.64
C VAL A 189 -0.51 -10.06 -2.96
N LEU A 190 -0.69 -10.10 -1.63
CA LEU A 190 -0.51 -11.31 -0.82
C LEU A 190 -1.87 -11.86 -0.43
N LEU A 191 -2.07 -13.14 -0.72
CA LEU A 191 -3.25 -13.91 -0.35
C LEU A 191 -2.90 -14.87 0.78
N ARG A 192 -3.66 -14.85 1.88
CA ARG A 192 -3.45 -15.81 2.95
C ARG A 192 -3.93 -17.20 2.49
N ARG A 193 -3.08 -18.21 2.59
CA ARG A 193 -3.29 -19.53 1.97
C ARG A 193 -4.48 -20.32 2.52
N ARG A 194 -4.83 -20.12 3.80
CA ARG A 194 -5.98 -20.82 4.40
C ARG A 194 -7.32 -20.31 3.88
N ASP A 195 -7.31 -19.09 3.28
CA ASP A 195 -8.51 -18.48 2.75
C ASP A 195 -8.63 -18.90 1.28
N ARG A 196 -9.55 -19.62 0.87
CA ARG A 196 -9.71 -20.13 -0.49
C ARG A 196 -9.84 -18.99 -1.50
N TRP A 197 -8.72 -18.65 -2.12
CA TRP A 197 -8.64 -17.62 -3.14
C TRP A 197 -8.51 -18.22 -4.53
N GLY A 198 -9.49 -17.98 -5.37
CA GLY A 198 -9.35 -18.15 -6.83
C GLY A 198 -8.58 -16.95 -7.41
N ARG A 199 -7.75 -17.22 -8.41
CA ARG A 199 -6.90 -16.22 -9.07
C ARG A 199 -7.26 -16.12 -10.53
N GLY A 200 -7.45 -14.89 -10.99
CA GLY A 200 -7.60 -14.55 -12.40
C GLY A 200 -6.31 -13.96 -12.98
N GLN A 201 -6.47 -12.96 -13.81
CA GLN A 201 -5.36 -12.32 -14.50
C GLN A 201 -4.52 -11.45 -13.56
N VAL A 202 -3.22 -11.36 -13.89
CA VAL A 202 -2.26 -10.47 -13.21
C VAL A 202 -1.53 -9.68 -14.28
N ARG A 203 -1.56 -8.36 -14.19
CA ARG A 203 -0.95 -7.46 -15.17
C ARG A 203 -0.30 -6.27 -14.48
N ALA A 204 0.84 -5.82 -15.03
CA ALA A 204 1.39 -4.50 -14.72
C ALA A 204 0.93 -3.50 -15.79
N ILE A 205 0.40 -2.38 -15.36
CA ILE A 205 -0.10 -1.31 -16.22
C ILE A 205 0.85 -0.13 -16.13
N VAL A 206 1.28 0.38 -17.27
CA VAL A 206 2.12 1.58 -17.35
C VAL A 206 1.26 2.80 -17.04
N GLY A 207 1.70 3.63 -16.11
CA GLY A 207 1.18 4.96 -15.84
C GLY A 207 2.25 6.01 -16.16
N GLU A 208 1.81 7.25 -16.40
CA GLU A 208 2.71 8.38 -16.70
C GLU A 208 3.14 9.15 -15.44
N VAL A 209 2.54 8.82 -14.28
CA VAL A 209 2.65 9.62 -13.04
C VAL A 209 3.49 8.95 -11.95
N SER A 210 4.05 7.76 -12.22
CA SER A 210 4.77 6.98 -11.22
C SER A 210 5.98 6.27 -11.82
N ASP A 211 7.04 6.12 -11.05
CA ASP A 211 8.18 5.27 -11.36
C ASP A 211 7.91 3.77 -11.11
N HIS A 212 6.72 3.44 -10.58
CA HIS A 212 6.17 2.09 -10.51
C HIS A 212 5.07 1.89 -11.55
N ARG A 213 4.89 0.64 -12.00
CA ARG A 213 3.71 0.22 -12.75
C ARG A 213 2.62 -0.20 -11.81
N ALA A 214 1.38 0.18 -12.09
CA ALA A 214 0.24 -0.28 -11.31
C ALA A 214 0.05 -1.80 -11.48
N LEU A 215 -0.05 -2.53 -10.36
CA LEU A 215 -0.33 -3.97 -10.36
C LEU A 215 -1.83 -4.24 -10.31
N LEU A 216 -2.39 -4.72 -11.41
CA LEU A 216 -3.78 -5.16 -11.50
C LEU A 216 -3.87 -6.67 -11.27
N VAL A 217 -4.74 -7.07 -10.34
CA VAL A 217 -4.93 -8.47 -9.97
C VAL A 217 -6.43 -8.79 -9.85
N ASP A 218 -6.86 -9.82 -10.56
CA ASP A 218 -8.18 -10.38 -10.39
C ASP A 218 -8.12 -11.49 -9.33
N VAL A 219 -8.90 -11.36 -8.28
CA VAL A 219 -9.07 -12.37 -7.24
C VAL A 219 -10.54 -12.53 -6.87
N HIS A 220 -10.92 -13.74 -6.51
CA HIS A 220 -12.26 -14.02 -5.99
C HIS A 220 -12.16 -14.96 -4.78
N VAL A 221 -13.08 -14.79 -3.83
CA VAL A 221 -13.21 -15.70 -2.69
C VAL A 221 -14.02 -16.90 -3.13
N GLU A 222 -13.47 -18.10 -3.03
CA GLU A 222 -14.22 -19.31 -3.28
C GLU A 222 -15.17 -19.60 -2.12
N SER A 223 -16.46 -19.78 -2.41
CA SER A 223 -17.46 -20.19 -1.43
C SER A 223 -17.08 -21.56 -0.83
N LYS A 224 -17.31 -21.74 0.47
CA LYS A 224 -17.23 -23.09 1.04
C LYS A 224 -18.28 -23.96 0.33
N PRO A 225 -17.93 -25.17 -0.13
CA PRO A 225 -18.95 -26.12 -0.53
C PRO A 225 -19.84 -26.39 0.69
N HIS A 226 -21.15 -26.29 0.49
CA HIS A 226 -22.17 -26.62 1.49
C HIS A 226 -22.12 -28.10 1.85
#